data_05f92802b9cf90dc2118e4dd335c974c
#
_entry.id   05f92802b9cf90dc2118e4dd335c974c
#
_cell.length_a   1.000
_cell.length_b   1.000
_cell.length_c   1.000
_cell.angle_alpha   90.00
_cell.angle_beta   90.00
_cell.angle_gamma   90.00
#
_symmetry.space_group_name_H-M   'P 1'
#
loop_
_entity.id
_entity.type
_entity.pdbx_description
1 polymer ?
#
loop_
_entity_poly.entity_id
_entity_poly.type
_entity_poly.pdbx_seq_one_letter_code
_entity_poly.pdbx_strand_id
1 'polypeptide(L)'
;MEVFLKIYKSLDTLIVGAGFAGMYSLHKQLSEGFKAEIFEQGDDVGGTWYWNKYPGARCDIESMDYSYSFSEELQQEWNWKEKYGTQPELLKYARFVSKKFNLREQINFKTTIIKANFINKKWKIETDNNIIIECKYLVLATGNLSTPNTPKIKGISNFKGKIYHTGALPKEMPFFENRKVGVIGTGSSGVQ
;
A
#
# COMPACT_ATOMS: atom_id res chain seq x y z
N MET A 1 -29.70 -18.98 8.73
CA MET A 1 -28.69 -18.97 7.65
C MET A 1 -28.94 -17.68 6.87
N GLU A 2 -28.24 -16.61 7.25
CA GLU A 2 -28.38 -15.34 6.53
C GLU A 2 -27.81 -15.49 5.13
N VAL A 3 -28.68 -15.32 4.14
CA VAL A 3 -28.27 -15.25 2.72
C VAL A 3 -27.65 -13.86 2.55
N PHE A 4 -26.34 -13.74 2.74
CA PHE A 4 -25.63 -12.52 2.35
C PHE A 4 -25.76 -12.37 0.85
N LEU A 5 -26.46 -11.32 0.42
CA LEU A 5 -26.54 -10.92 -0.97
C LEU A 5 -25.12 -10.65 -1.49
N LYS A 6 -24.63 -11.49 -2.40
CA LYS A 6 -23.36 -11.27 -3.08
C LYS A 6 -23.53 -10.14 -4.08
N ILE A 7 -22.78 -9.07 -3.92
CA ILE A 7 -22.75 -7.97 -4.88
C ILE A 7 -21.88 -8.39 -6.07
N TYR A 8 -22.46 -8.39 -7.27
CA TYR A 8 -21.76 -8.65 -8.52
C TYR A 8 -21.33 -7.34 -9.18
N LYS A 9 -20.06 -7.24 -9.55
CA LYS A 9 -19.47 -6.08 -10.23
C LYS A 9 -18.71 -6.53 -11.48
N SER A 10 -18.80 -5.77 -12.56
CA SER A 10 -18.03 -6.02 -13.78
C SER A 10 -17.15 -4.83 -14.09
N LEU A 11 -15.85 -5.11 -14.31
CA LEU A 11 -14.81 -4.14 -14.62
C LEU A 11 -14.03 -4.59 -15.86
N ASP A 12 -13.34 -3.66 -16.51
CA ASP A 12 -12.30 -4.04 -17.48
C ASP A 12 -11.03 -4.46 -16.73
N THR A 13 -10.62 -3.67 -15.73
CA THR A 13 -9.42 -3.93 -14.93
C THR A 13 -9.72 -3.82 -13.43
N LEU A 14 -9.28 -4.82 -12.68
CA LEU A 14 -9.18 -4.76 -11.22
C LEU A 14 -7.71 -4.60 -10.83
N ILE A 15 -7.42 -3.64 -9.96
CA ILE A 15 -6.08 -3.36 -9.45
C ILE A 15 -6.06 -3.67 -7.96
N VAL A 16 -5.08 -4.44 -7.50
CA VAL A 16 -4.90 -4.79 -6.07
C VAL A 16 -3.82 -3.92 -5.46
N GLY A 17 -4.21 -3.07 -4.50
CA GLY A 17 -3.32 -2.19 -3.75
C GLY A 17 -3.29 -0.74 -4.23
N ALA A 18 -3.47 0.20 -3.28
CA ALA A 18 -3.46 1.65 -3.51
C ALA A 18 -2.10 2.31 -3.19
N GLY A 19 -1.00 1.59 -3.45
CA GLY A 19 0.35 2.14 -3.44
C GLY A 19 0.65 2.97 -4.69
N PHE A 20 1.89 3.42 -4.84
CA PHE A 20 2.31 4.24 -5.99
C PHE A 20 2.03 3.55 -7.34
N ALA A 21 2.39 2.28 -7.47
CA ALA A 21 2.13 1.53 -8.71
C ALA A 21 0.63 1.40 -9.03
N GLY A 22 -0.20 1.13 -8.01
CA GLY A 22 -1.65 0.99 -8.19
C GLY A 22 -2.31 2.30 -8.56
N MET A 23 -1.96 3.40 -7.91
CA MET A 23 -2.49 4.73 -8.24
C MET A 23 -2.12 5.16 -9.67
N TYR A 24 -0.87 4.93 -10.08
CA TYR A 24 -0.47 5.23 -11.47
C TYR A 24 -1.21 4.34 -12.48
N SER A 25 -1.32 3.03 -12.20
CA SER A 25 -2.07 2.11 -13.04
C SER A 25 -3.53 2.55 -13.19
N LEU A 26 -4.18 2.93 -12.09
CA LEU A 26 -5.55 3.43 -12.12
C LEU A 26 -5.66 4.70 -12.97
N HIS A 27 -4.81 5.70 -12.72
CA HIS A 27 -4.79 6.94 -13.48
C HIS A 27 -4.68 6.67 -14.99
N LYS A 28 -3.72 5.83 -15.38
CA LYS A 28 -3.50 5.49 -16.78
C LYS A 28 -4.69 4.73 -17.40
N GLN A 29 -5.25 3.76 -16.70
CA GLN A 29 -6.41 3.00 -17.16
C GLN A 29 -7.64 3.91 -17.39
N LEU A 30 -7.91 4.81 -16.44
CA LEU A 30 -9.02 5.76 -16.55
C LEU A 30 -8.81 6.75 -17.72
N SER A 31 -7.59 7.21 -17.94
CA SER A 31 -7.28 8.12 -19.07
C SER A 31 -7.46 7.47 -20.44
N GLU A 32 -7.34 6.14 -20.53
CA GLU A 32 -7.59 5.35 -21.73
C GLU A 32 -9.07 4.87 -21.85
N GLY A 33 -9.93 5.31 -20.95
CA GLY A 33 -11.37 4.98 -20.97
C GLY A 33 -11.75 3.60 -20.42
N PHE A 34 -10.83 2.89 -19.74
CA PHE A 34 -11.16 1.62 -19.09
C PHE A 34 -11.98 1.83 -17.82
N LYS A 35 -12.93 0.94 -17.57
CA LYS A 35 -13.61 0.83 -16.28
C LYS A 35 -12.69 0.10 -15.30
N ALA A 36 -11.89 0.85 -14.56
CA ALA A 36 -10.89 0.32 -13.64
C ALA A 36 -11.15 0.76 -12.20
N GLU A 37 -10.86 -0.12 -11.24
CA GLU A 37 -10.95 0.19 -9.82
C GLU A 37 -9.80 -0.47 -9.04
N ILE A 38 -9.39 0.19 -7.96
CA ILE A 38 -8.47 -0.36 -6.97
C ILE A 38 -9.26 -0.98 -5.81
N PHE A 39 -8.74 -2.10 -5.31
CA PHE A 39 -9.15 -2.72 -4.04
C PHE A 39 -7.94 -2.67 -3.09
N GLU A 40 -8.13 -1.98 -1.94
CA GLU A 40 -7.10 -1.73 -0.95
C GLU A 40 -7.56 -2.21 0.43
N GLN A 41 -6.72 -3.02 1.10
CA GLN A 41 -7.02 -3.53 2.44
C GLN A 41 -6.95 -2.44 3.52
N GLY A 42 -6.14 -1.41 3.32
CA GLY A 42 -6.04 -0.25 4.20
C GLY A 42 -7.22 0.70 4.07
N ASP A 43 -7.24 1.71 4.92
CA ASP A 43 -8.24 2.78 4.88
C ASP A 43 -7.75 4.03 4.16
N ASP A 44 -6.53 3.99 3.59
CA ASP A 44 -5.95 5.10 2.85
C ASP A 44 -4.97 4.61 1.77
N VAL A 45 -4.57 5.54 0.91
CA VAL A 45 -3.54 5.35 -0.12
C VAL A 45 -2.13 5.42 0.49
N GLY A 46 -1.12 5.00 -0.31
CA GLY A 46 0.28 5.19 0.03
C GLY A 46 1.11 3.91 0.08
N GLY A 47 0.46 2.74 0.15
CA GLY A 47 1.14 1.45 0.12
C GLY A 47 2.23 1.35 1.21
N THR A 48 3.49 1.18 0.82
CA THR A 48 4.63 1.11 1.74
C THR A 48 4.62 2.24 2.77
N TRP A 49 4.30 3.46 2.37
CA TRP A 49 4.32 4.64 3.24
C TRP A 49 3.09 4.78 4.12
N TYR A 50 2.04 4.07 3.83
CA TYR A 50 0.90 3.92 4.71
C TYR A 50 1.17 2.88 5.80
N TRP A 51 1.80 1.74 5.45
CA TRP A 51 1.99 0.61 6.35
C TRP A 51 3.24 0.71 7.22
N ASN A 52 4.35 1.23 6.68
CA ASN A 52 5.64 1.28 7.38
C ASN A 52 5.85 2.63 8.08
N LYS A 53 5.58 2.65 9.39
CA LYS A 53 5.60 3.86 10.23
C LYS A 53 6.66 3.82 11.32
N TYR A 54 7.71 2.98 11.17
CA TYR A 54 8.76 2.91 12.18
C TYR A 54 9.48 4.26 12.31
N PRO A 55 10.04 4.57 13.50
CA PRO A 55 10.76 5.83 13.73
C PRO A 55 11.90 6.01 12.73
N GLY A 56 12.01 7.18 12.14
CA GLY A 56 13.04 7.49 11.15
C GLY A 56 12.75 7.01 9.73
N ALA A 57 11.65 6.29 9.47
CA ALA A 57 11.31 5.76 8.15
C ALA A 57 11.36 6.85 7.07
N ARG A 58 12.16 6.61 6.04
CA ARG A 58 12.38 7.52 4.91
C ARG A 58 12.74 6.77 3.64
N CYS A 59 12.68 7.45 2.52
CA CYS A 59 13.15 6.91 1.26
C CYS A 59 14.68 6.83 1.24
N ASP A 60 15.22 5.81 0.62
CA ASP A 60 16.65 5.59 0.39
C ASP A 60 17.11 6.03 -1.01
N ILE A 61 16.19 6.57 -1.81
CA ILE A 61 16.48 7.29 -3.06
C ILE A 61 16.02 8.75 -2.95
N GLU A 62 16.53 9.60 -3.83
CA GLU A 62 16.22 11.03 -3.79
C GLU A 62 14.74 11.30 -4.05
N SER A 63 14.18 12.27 -3.34
CA SER A 63 12.76 12.61 -3.40
C SER A 63 12.29 12.96 -4.81
N MET A 64 13.14 13.63 -5.59
CA MET A 64 12.82 13.97 -6.98
C MET A 64 12.65 12.73 -7.85
N ASP A 65 13.51 11.72 -7.69
CA ASP A 65 13.44 10.46 -8.44
C ASP A 65 12.26 9.59 -7.97
N TYR A 66 11.79 9.81 -6.74
CA TYR A 66 10.63 9.10 -6.18
C TYR A 66 9.29 9.73 -6.61
N SER A 67 9.32 10.89 -7.25
CA SER A 67 8.14 11.59 -7.74
C SER A 67 7.58 10.93 -9.00
N TYR A 68 6.28 11.05 -9.20
CA TYR A 68 5.70 10.73 -10.49
C TYR A 68 6.12 11.76 -11.54
N SER A 69 6.45 11.26 -12.73
CA SER A 69 6.85 12.08 -13.89
C SER A 69 5.78 12.21 -14.98
N PHE A 70 4.59 11.65 -14.77
CA PHE A 70 3.55 11.62 -15.80
C PHE A 70 2.77 12.95 -15.96
N SER A 71 2.97 13.90 -15.08
CA SER A 71 2.34 15.22 -15.14
C SER A 71 3.34 16.30 -14.72
N GLU A 72 3.64 17.20 -15.64
CA GLU A 72 4.52 18.36 -15.39
C GLU A 72 3.93 19.28 -14.31
N GLU A 73 2.61 19.55 -14.38
CA GLU A 73 1.89 20.33 -13.37
C GLU A 73 2.05 19.72 -11.97
N LEU A 74 1.93 18.40 -11.83
CA LEU A 74 2.15 17.71 -10.56
C LEU A 74 3.56 17.96 -10.02
N GLN A 75 4.57 17.90 -10.90
CA GLN A 75 5.97 18.10 -10.53
C GLN A 75 6.24 19.54 -10.08
N GLN A 76 5.57 20.54 -10.68
CA GLN A 76 5.71 21.95 -10.33
C GLN A 76 4.98 22.32 -9.03
N GLU A 77 3.85 21.68 -8.73
CA GLU A 77 3.06 21.98 -7.54
C GLU A 77 3.60 21.36 -6.25
N TRP A 78 4.37 20.25 -6.34
CA TRP A 78 4.88 19.56 -5.17
C TRP A 78 6.33 19.94 -4.88
N ASN A 79 6.57 20.47 -3.68
CA ASN A 79 7.89 20.82 -3.21
C ASN A 79 8.33 19.88 -2.08
N TRP A 80 9.38 19.09 -2.33
CA TRP A 80 10.00 18.24 -1.34
C TRP A 80 10.81 19.07 -0.35
N LYS A 81 10.70 18.73 0.93
CA LYS A 81 11.43 19.45 2.01
C LYS A 81 12.85 18.92 2.19
N GLU A 82 13.04 17.63 1.94
CA GLU A 82 14.31 16.96 2.15
C GLU A 82 14.74 16.19 0.90
N LYS A 83 16.04 16.04 0.72
CA LYS A 83 16.62 15.25 -0.37
C LYS A 83 16.13 13.80 -0.35
N TYR A 84 15.95 13.22 0.84
CA TYR A 84 15.40 11.89 1.08
C TYR A 84 14.12 12.03 1.88
N GLY A 85 12.97 11.93 1.22
CA GLY A 85 11.66 12.17 1.82
C GLY A 85 11.36 11.27 3.01
N THR A 86 10.84 11.84 4.07
CA THR A 86 10.39 11.10 5.25
C THR A 86 9.08 10.39 4.98
N GLN A 87 8.78 9.33 5.75
CA GLN A 87 7.52 8.59 5.63
C GLN A 87 6.28 9.50 5.68
N PRO A 88 6.15 10.46 6.60
CA PRO A 88 4.99 11.34 6.61
C PRO A 88 4.87 12.22 5.36
N GLU A 89 5.99 12.66 4.81
CA GLU A 89 5.99 13.48 3.60
C GLU A 89 5.60 12.66 2.36
N LEU A 90 6.14 11.45 2.23
CA LEU A 90 5.79 10.53 1.14
C LEU A 90 4.32 10.11 1.19
N LEU A 91 3.78 9.86 2.39
CA LEU A 91 2.36 9.60 2.55
C LEU A 91 1.51 10.83 2.17
N LYS A 92 1.95 12.02 2.56
CA LYS A 92 1.28 13.27 2.18
C LYS A 92 1.29 13.47 0.67
N TYR A 93 2.40 13.16 0.00
CA TYR A 93 2.49 13.19 -1.46
C TYR A 93 1.51 12.21 -2.11
N ALA A 94 1.46 10.95 -1.66
CA ALA A 94 0.51 9.96 -2.17
C ALA A 94 -0.95 10.43 -2.04
N ARG A 95 -1.31 11.01 -0.89
CA ARG A 95 -2.63 11.60 -0.64
C ARG A 95 -2.91 12.78 -1.57
N PHE A 96 -1.93 13.65 -1.77
CA PHE A 96 -2.03 14.79 -2.68
C PHE A 96 -2.31 14.32 -4.11
N VAL A 97 -1.52 13.37 -4.63
CA VAL A 97 -1.71 12.78 -5.95
C VAL A 97 -3.10 12.15 -6.10
N SER A 98 -3.50 11.31 -5.14
CA SER A 98 -4.81 10.64 -5.20
C SER A 98 -5.98 11.62 -5.25
N LYS A 99 -5.84 12.76 -4.57
CA LYS A 99 -6.85 13.84 -4.56
C LYS A 99 -6.81 14.66 -5.85
N LYS A 100 -5.62 15.08 -6.29
CA LYS A 100 -5.43 15.91 -7.50
C LYS A 100 -6.04 15.25 -8.74
N PHE A 101 -5.87 13.95 -8.88
CA PHE A 101 -6.38 13.17 -10.03
C PHE A 101 -7.70 12.45 -9.75
N ASN A 102 -8.41 12.79 -8.68
CA ASN A 102 -9.71 12.21 -8.29
C ASN A 102 -9.72 10.67 -8.22
N LEU A 103 -8.56 10.05 -7.92
CA LEU A 103 -8.43 8.58 -7.94
C LEU A 103 -9.23 7.91 -6.82
N ARG A 104 -9.46 8.61 -5.71
CA ARG A 104 -10.09 8.04 -4.51
C ARG A 104 -11.52 7.53 -4.76
N GLU A 105 -12.23 8.11 -5.71
CA GLU A 105 -13.59 7.69 -6.09
C GLU A 105 -13.63 6.28 -6.68
N GLN A 106 -12.50 5.82 -7.23
CA GLN A 106 -12.35 4.49 -7.82
C GLN A 106 -11.53 3.54 -6.93
N ILE A 107 -11.37 3.85 -5.64
CA ILE A 107 -10.66 3.01 -4.68
C ILE A 107 -11.64 2.46 -3.64
N ASN A 108 -11.75 1.14 -3.59
CA ASN A 108 -12.51 0.42 -2.57
C ASN A 108 -11.58 0.12 -1.39
N PHE A 109 -11.60 1.00 -0.40
CA PHE A 109 -10.82 0.85 0.83
C PHE A 109 -11.40 -0.23 1.75
N LYS A 110 -10.57 -0.72 2.70
CA LYS A 110 -10.94 -1.75 3.69
C LYS A 110 -11.54 -3.00 3.03
N THR A 111 -10.99 -3.34 1.87
CA THR A 111 -11.47 -4.46 1.08
C THR A 111 -10.30 -5.33 0.64
N THR A 112 -10.25 -6.56 1.14
CA THR A 112 -9.19 -7.51 0.86
C THR A 112 -9.62 -8.50 -0.22
N ILE A 113 -8.78 -8.68 -1.22
CA ILE A 113 -8.96 -9.78 -2.20
C ILE A 113 -8.55 -11.09 -1.53
N ILE A 114 -9.49 -12.01 -1.41
CA ILE A 114 -9.27 -13.33 -0.78
C ILE A 114 -9.11 -14.45 -1.78
N LYS A 115 -9.60 -14.26 -3.01
CA LYS A 115 -9.51 -15.28 -4.05
C LYS A 115 -9.57 -14.65 -5.44
N ALA A 116 -8.76 -15.18 -6.36
CA ALA A 116 -8.78 -14.82 -7.77
C ALA A 116 -8.61 -16.08 -8.63
N ASN A 117 -9.57 -16.35 -9.50
CA ASN A 117 -9.54 -17.49 -10.42
C ASN A 117 -9.72 -16.99 -11.86
N PHE A 118 -8.89 -17.51 -12.77
CA PHE A 118 -9.04 -17.23 -14.20
C PHE A 118 -9.88 -18.33 -14.83
N ILE A 119 -11.11 -17.97 -15.22
CA ILE A 119 -12.12 -18.92 -15.74
C ILE A 119 -12.77 -18.28 -16.96
N ASN A 120 -12.91 -19.04 -18.05
CA ASN A 120 -13.56 -18.57 -19.29
C ASN A 120 -13.01 -17.22 -19.79
N LYS A 121 -11.69 -17.08 -19.81
CA LYS A 121 -10.96 -15.87 -20.27
C LYS A 121 -11.24 -14.60 -19.46
N LYS A 122 -11.74 -14.73 -18.24
CA LYS A 122 -11.97 -13.65 -17.28
C LYS A 122 -11.46 -14.02 -15.90
N TRP A 123 -11.10 -13.02 -15.12
CA TRP A 123 -10.84 -13.16 -13.70
C TRP A 123 -12.14 -13.09 -12.93
N LYS A 124 -12.40 -14.09 -12.09
CA LYS A 124 -13.43 -14.08 -11.06
C LYS A 124 -12.78 -13.91 -9.71
N ILE A 125 -13.09 -12.82 -9.03
CA ILE A 125 -12.42 -12.35 -7.83
C ILE A 125 -13.42 -12.25 -6.71
N GLU A 126 -13.01 -12.68 -5.51
CA GLU A 126 -13.82 -12.65 -4.29
C GLU A 126 -13.12 -11.79 -3.24
N THR A 127 -13.88 -10.99 -2.53
CA THR A 127 -13.40 -10.11 -1.45
C THR A 127 -13.89 -10.60 -0.08
N ASP A 128 -13.23 -10.14 0.98
CA ASP A 128 -13.57 -10.43 2.38
C ASP A 128 -14.96 -9.91 2.80
N ASN A 129 -15.48 -8.89 2.11
CA ASN A 129 -16.81 -8.33 2.33
C ASN A 129 -17.89 -8.86 1.35
N ASN A 130 -17.66 -10.06 0.78
CA ASN A 130 -18.61 -10.78 -0.09
C ASN A 130 -18.94 -10.12 -1.44
N ILE A 131 -18.08 -9.24 -1.96
CA ILE A 131 -18.19 -8.73 -3.32
C ILE A 131 -17.58 -9.76 -4.27
N ILE A 132 -18.30 -10.07 -5.38
CA ILE A 132 -17.76 -10.85 -6.49
C ILE A 132 -17.55 -9.91 -7.67
N ILE A 133 -16.33 -9.89 -8.21
CA ILE A 133 -15.95 -9.05 -9.34
C ILE A 133 -15.53 -9.95 -10.50
N GLU A 134 -16.03 -9.66 -11.69
CA GLU A 134 -15.48 -10.18 -12.93
C GLU A 134 -14.72 -9.09 -13.65
N CYS A 135 -13.49 -9.38 -14.12
CA CYS A 135 -12.74 -8.45 -14.93
C CYS A 135 -11.90 -9.17 -16.01
N LYS A 136 -11.53 -8.44 -17.04
CA LYS A 136 -10.66 -8.94 -18.11
C LYS A 136 -9.20 -8.94 -17.68
N TYR A 137 -8.78 -7.91 -16.97
CA TYR A 137 -7.42 -7.72 -16.51
C TYR A 137 -7.35 -7.65 -14.99
N LEU A 138 -6.35 -8.33 -14.41
CA LEU A 138 -6.00 -8.25 -13.00
C LEU A 138 -4.58 -7.71 -12.87
N VAL A 139 -4.44 -6.56 -12.20
CA VAL A 139 -3.15 -5.94 -11.91
C VAL A 139 -2.82 -6.13 -10.44
N LEU A 140 -1.73 -6.83 -10.14
CA LEU A 140 -1.24 -7.03 -8.77
C LEU A 140 -0.22 -5.94 -8.43
N ALA A 141 -0.68 -4.83 -7.86
CA ALA A 141 0.16 -3.73 -7.37
C ALA A 141 0.44 -3.85 -5.86
N THR A 142 0.66 -5.07 -5.39
CA THR A 142 0.74 -5.44 -3.97
C THR A 142 2.03 -5.01 -3.28
N GLY A 143 3.03 -4.57 -4.05
CA GLY A 143 4.35 -4.20 -3.55
C GLY A 143 5.18 -5.41 -3.09
N ASN A 144 6.46 -5.18 -2.83
CA ASN A 144 7.42 -6.20 -2.41
C ASN A 144 7.66 -6.25 -0.89
N LEU A 145 7.13 -5.28 -0.14
CA LEU A 145 7.28 -5.17 1.33
C LEU A 145 5.96 -5.41 2.07
N SER A 146 4.94 -5.97 1.42
CA SER A 146 3.60 -6.15 1.98
C SER A 146 3.51 -7.25 3.04
N THR A 147 4.46 -8.20 3.06
CA THR A 147 4.48 -9.31 4.01
C THR A 147 5.75 -9.27 4.84
N PRO A 148 5.64 -9.08 6.17
CA PRO A 148 6.78 -9.10 7.07
C PRO A 148 7.45 -10.49 7.08
N ASN A 149 8.76 -10.52 6.95
CA ASN A 149 9.54 -11.74 7.11
C ASN A 149 10.28 -11.75 8.45
N THR A 150 9.71 -12.39 9.45
CA THR A 150 10.32 -12.49 10.78
C THR A 150 11.40 -13.56 10.79
N PRO A 151 12.66 -13.22 11.10
CA PRO A 151 13.75 -14.18 11.10
C PRO A 151 13.58 -15.22 12.21
N LYS A 152 13.94 -16.47 11.91
CA LYS A 152 13.94 -17.58 12.88
C LYS A 152 15.21 -17.53 13.73
N ILE A 153 15.16 -16.83 14.85
CA ILE A 153 16.29 -16.69 15.77
C ILE A 153 16.13 -17.69 16.92
N LYS A 154 17.17 -18.53 17.14
CA LYS A 154 17.17 -19.49 18.25
C LYS A 154 17.04 -18.75 19.59
N GLY A 155 16.08 -19.16 20.40
CA GLY A 155 15.85 -18.59 21.73
C GLY A 155 15.06 -17.27 21.74
N ILE A 156 14.52 -16.81 20.63
CA ILE A 156 13.71 -15.57 20.57
C ILE A 156 12.53 -15.60 21.54
N SER A 157 11.94 -16.78 21.76
CA SER A 157 10.84 -16.98 22.74
C SER A 157 11.25 -16.78 24.20
N ASN A 158 12.55 -16.82 24.51
CA ASN A 158 13.07 -16.59 25.86
C ASN A 158 13.25 -15.11 26.18
N PHE A 159 13.16 -14.24 25.18
CA PHE A 159 13.25 -12.80 25.38
C PHE A 159 12.03 -12.31 26.14
N LYS A 160 12.25 -11.61 27.26
CA LYS A 160 11.17 -11.12 28.13
C LYS A 160 10.66 -9.73 27.76
N GLY A 161 11.34 -9.04 26.84
CA GLY A 161 10.94 -7.74 26.34
C GLY A 161 9.91 -7.84 25.21
N LYS A 162 9.46 -6.69 24.72
CA LYS A 162 8.58 -6.62 23.56
C LYS A 162 9.42 -6.71 22.28
N ILE A 163 8.91 -7.44 21.30
CA ILE A 163 9.52 -7.59 19.98
C ILE A 163 8.58 -6.98 18.94
N TYR A 164 9.13 -6.16 18.08
CA TYR A 164 8.41 -5.53 16.99
C TYR A 164 9.14 -5.77 15.67
N HIS A 165 8.38 -5.92 14.60
CA HIS A 165 8.90 -5.95 13.24
C HIS A 165 8.58 -4.62 12.56
N THR A 166 9.55 -3.97 11.90
CA THR A 166 9.35 -2.64 11.27
C THR A 166 8.21 -2.61 10.25
N GLY A 167 8.01 -3.70 9.51
CA GLY A 167 6.90 -3.87 8.55
C GLY A 167 5.57 -4.36 9.18
N ALA A 168 5.49 -4.52 10.51
CA ALA A 168 4.29 -4.98 11.21
C ALA A 168 4.16 -4.31 12.58
N LEU A 169 4.40 -3.01 12.64
CA LEU A 169 4.18 -2.23 13.85
C LEU A 169 2.69 -2.12 14.18
N PRO A 170 2.33 -2.11 15.46
CA PRO A 170 0.95 -1.92 15.88
C PRO A 170 0.43 -0.55 15.41
N LYS A 171 -0.91 -0.43 15.36
CA LYS A 171 -1.60 0.79 14.92
C LYS A 171 -1.20 1.99 15.77
N GLU A 172 -1.09 1.79 17.09
CA GLU A 172 -0.53 2.75 18.02
C GLU A 172 0.98 2.51 18.14
N MET A 173 1.76 3.56 17.85
CA MET A 173 3.21 3.48 17.89
C MET A 173 3.70 3.10 19.30
N PRO A 174 4.62 2.13 19.41
CA PRO A 174 5.25 1.81 20.69
C PRO A 174 6.06 3.00 21.20
N PHE A 175 6.00 3.23 22.49
CA PHE A 175 6.78 4.26 23.17
C PHE A 175 8.18 3.73 23.50
N PHE A 176 9.20 4.31 22.90
CA PHE A 176 10.61 3.87 23.05
C PHE A 176 11.44 4.75 23.96
N GLU A 177 10.95 5.94 24.32
CA GLU A 177 11.67 6.86 25.19
C GLU A 177 12.00 6.22 26.54
N ASN A 178 13.22 6.44 27.02
CA ASN A 178 13.77 5.85 28.26
C ASN A 178 13.77 4.30 28.28
N ARG A 179 13.76 3.65 27.12
CA ARG A 179 13.85 2.18 26.99
C ARG A 179 15.22 1.80 26.40
N LYS A 180 15.69 0.62 26.82
CA LYS A 180 16.82 -0.03 26.14
C LYS A 180 16.25 -0.78 24.94
N VAL A 181 16.62 -0.35 23.74
CA VAL A 181 16.14 -0.91 22.48
C VAL A 181 17.30 -1.57 21.75
N GLY A 182 17.13 -2.82 21.37
CA GLY A 182 18.03 -3.53 20.46
C GLY A 182 17.44 -3.54 19.05
N VAL A 183 18.24 -3.21 18.05
CA VAL A 183 17.87 -3.29 16.63
C VAL A 183 18.58 -4.47 16.00
N ILE A 184 17.83 -5.33 15.29
CA ILE A 184 18.36 -6.47 14.57
C ILE A 184 18.20 -6.22 13.07
N GLY A 185 19.32 -6.07 12.38
CA GLY A 185 19.39 -5.81 10.95
C GLY A 185 20.24 -4.61 10.61
N THR A 186 20.80 -4.62 9.41
CA THR A 186 21.73 -3.59 8.88
C THR A 186 21.25 -3.03 7.53
N GLY A 187 20.02 -3.34 7.12
CA GLY A 187 19.38 -2.71 5.97
C GLY A 187 18.91 -1.27 6.27
N SER A 188 18.37 -0.58 5.26
CA SER A 188 17.88 0.81 5.40
C SER A 188 17.02 1.02 6.63
N SER A 189 16.05 0.15 6.89
CA SER A 189 15.18 0.26 8.07
C SER A 189 15.89 0.13 9.42
N GLY A 190 17.03 -0.56 9.47
CA GLY A 190 17.82 -0.69 10.69
C GLY A 190 18.77 0.49 10.93
N VAL A 191 19.13 1.20 9.88
CA VAL A 191 20.00 2.38 9.92
C VAL A 191 19.22 3.66 10.19
N GLN A 192 18.02 3.77 9.66
CA GLN A 192 17.08 4.88 9.85
C GLN A 192 16.58 4.97 11.28
#